data_b70519af5fea06dec47c8ea6b61e7acc
#
_entry.id   b70519af5fea06dec47c8ea6b61e7acc
#
_cell.length_a   1.000
_cell.length_b   1.000
_cell.length_c   1.000
_cell.angle_alpha   90.00
_cell.angle_beta   90.00
_cell.angle_gamma   90.00
#
_symmetry.space_group_name_H-M   'P 1'
#
loop_
_entity.id
_entity.type
_entity.pdbx_description
1 polymer ?
#
loop_
_entity_poly.entity_id
_entity_poly.type
_entity_poly.pdbx_seq_one_letter_code
_entity_poly.pdbx_strand_id
1 'polypeptide(L)'
;MALLAQQVVALSGLTPTYSAAAASTTVLCGERSFLHVKNTNGSSMTVTLTATARVRGQLAADIVVTVPATTGDKMIGPITADLFASAADGISCSVTYSSTTSVTVASLVI
;
A
#
# COMPACT_ATOMS: atom_id res chain seq x y z
N MET A 1 7.56 -4.01 -11.70
CA MET A 1 7.18 -3.53 -10.35
C MET A 1 7.98 -4.27 -9.30
N ALA A 2 8.49 -3.56 -8.33
CA ALA A 2 9.21 -4.17 -7.22
C ALA A 2 8.24 -4.55 -6.11
N LEU A 3 8.38 -5.77 -5.59
CA LEU A 3 7.60 -6.20 -4.44
C LEU A 3 8.21 -5.59 -3.16
N LEU A 4 7.41 -4.87 -2.40
CA LEU A 4 7.82 -4.34 -1.11
C LEU A 4 7.82 -5.47 -0.08
N ALA A 5 8.95 -5.67 0.58
CA ALA A 5 9.08 -6.75 1.55
C ALA A 5 8.11 -6.56 2.72
N GLN A 6 7.34 -7.60 3.03
CA GLN A 6 6.38 -7.57 4.12
C GLN A 6 7.08 -7.83 5.46
N GLN A 7 6.76 -7.02 6.46
CA GLN A 7 7.33 -7.13 7.80
C GLN A 7 6.23 -7.56 8.77
N VAL A 8 6.56 -8.49 9.66
CA VAL A 8 5.59 -9.06 10.60
C VAL A 8 5.67 -8.32 11.94
N VAL A 9 4.55 -7.80 12.40
CA VAL A 9 4.45 -7.18 13.72
C VAL A 9 4.51 -8.29 14.78
N ALA A 10 5.47 -8.21 15.68
CA ALA A 10 5.70 -9.23 16.71
C ALA A 10 5.30 -8.70 18.08
N LEU A 11 4.96 -9.61 18.98
CA LEU A 11 4.62 -9.26 20.35
C LEU A 11 5.79 -8.61 21.10
N SER A 12 7.00 -8.96 20.73
CA SER A 12 8.22 -8.34 21.28
C SER A 12 8.48 -6.95 20.72
N GLY A 13 7.70 -6.52 19.74
CA GLY A 13 7.85 -5.23 19.09
C GLY A 13 8.55 -5.34 17.74
N LEU A 14 8.13 -4.52 16.80
CA LEU A 14 8.75 -4.40 15.50
C LEU A 14 9.14 -2.94 15.28
N THR A 15 10.40 -2.71 14.90
CA THR A 15 10.82 -1.41 14.38
C THR A 15 10.73 -1.49 12.86
N PRO A 16 9.72 -0.87 12.24
CA PRO A 16 9.55 -0.99 10.79
C PRO A 16 10.70 -0.36 10.04
N THR A 17 11.11 -1.02 8.95
CA THR A 17 12.07 -0.46 8.00
C THR A 17 11.29 0.14 6.85
N TYR A 18 11.51 1.42 6.58
CA TYR A 18 10.82 2.14 5.52
C TYR A 18 11.70 2.26 4.30
N SER A 19 11.09 2.08 3.12
CA SER A 19 11.77 2.22 1.84
C SER A 19 11.22 3.44 1.11
N ALA A 20 12.05 4.06 0.28
CA ALA A 20 11.57 5.14 -0.57
C ALA A 20 10.48 4.62 -1.52
N ALA A 21 9.41 5.41 -1.68
CA ALA A 21 8.35 5.05 -2.60
C ALA A 21 8.85 5.05 -4.04
N ALA A 22 8.52 4.03 -4.79
CA ALA A 22 8.81 3.96 -6.22
C ALA A 22 7.54 4.29 -7.01
N ALA A 23 7.69 4.64 -8.28
CA ALA A 23 6.56 5.03 -9.14
C ALA A 23 5.44 3.98 -9.15
N SER A 24 5.81 2.69 -9.09
CA SER A 24 4.84 1.64 -8.88
C SER A 24 5.50 0.52 -8.08
N THR A 25 4.75 0.00 -7.11
CA THR A 25 5.19 -1.08 -6.24
C THR A 25 4.09 -2.11 -6.12
N THR A 26 4.44 -3.30 -5.64
CA THR A 26 3.46 -4.30 -5.25
C THR A 26 3.63 -4.63 -3.77
N VAL A 27 2.53 -4.92 -3.11
CA VAL A 27 2.53 -5.32 -1.71
C VAL A 27 1.73 -6.61 -1.56
N LEU A 28 2.08 -7.44 -0.59
CA LEU A 28 1.36 -8.69 -0.37
C LEU A 28 -0.03 -8.39 0.21
N CYS A 29 -1.03 -9.09 -0.32
CA CYS A 29 -2.40 -9.04 0.17
C CYS A 29 -2.57 -10.00 1.35
N GLY A 30 -3.55 -9.71 2.19
CA GLY A 30 -3.92 -10.56 3.30
C GLY A 30 -4.91 -9.86 4.21
N GLU A 31 -5.67 -10.62 4.99
CA GLU A 31 -6.68 -10.05 5.86
C GLU A 31 -6.09 -9.19 6.98
N ARG A 32 -4.80 -9.37 7.25
CA ARG A 32 -4.07 -8.63 8.29
C ARG A 32 -2.93 -7.80 7.73
N SER A 33 -2.85 -7.68 6.40
CA SER A 33 -1.80 -6.91 5.73
C SER A 33 -2.23 -5.47 5.56
N PHE A 34 -1.31 -4.55 5.79
CA PHE A 34 -1.56 -3.13 5.59
C PHE A 34 -0.30 -2.42 5.12
N LEU A 35 -0.49 -1.25 4.53
CA LEU A 35 0.58 -0.40 4.04
C LEU A 35 0.67 0.85 4.91
N HIS A 36 1.87 1.17 5.36
CA HIS A 36 2.13 2.41 6.11
C HIS A 36 2.87 3.38 5.21
N VAL A 37 2.30 4.55 4.98
CA VAL A 37 2.86 5.57 4.09
C VAL A 37 3.15 6.82 4.91
N LYS A 38 4.37 7.34 4.77
CA LYS A 38 4.78 8.60 5.39
C LYS A 38 5.16 9.60 4.32
N ASN A 39 4.59 10.80 4.40
CA ASN A 39 4.87 11.87 3.46
C ASN A 39 5.49 13.06 4.20
N THR A 40 6.74 13.35 3.89
CA THR A 40 7.44 14.52 4.46
C THR A 40 7.60 15.64 3.43
N ASN A 41 7.03 15.48 2.24
CA ASN A 41 7.02 16.52 1.21
C ASN A 41 6.12 17.69 1.64
N GLY A 42 6.42 18.87 1.16
CA GLY A 42 5.61 20.08 1.41
C GLY A 42 4.25 20.08 0.71
N SER A 43 3.94 19.08 -0.08
CA SER A 43 2.64 18.94 -0.76
C SER A 43 2.01 17.60 -0.40
N SER A 44 0.67 17.57 -0.34
CA SER A 44 -0.04 16.31 -0.15
C SER A 44 0.10 15.41 -1.38
N MET A 45 -0.06 14.10 -1.20
CA MET A 45 -0.01 13.14 -2.29
C MET A 45 -1.10 12.08 -2.08
N THR A 46 -1.38 11.31 -3.13
CA THR A 46 -2.35 10.23 -3.04
C THR A 46 -1.70 8.88 -3.30
N VAL A 47 -2.21 7.86 -2.61
CA VAL A 47 -1.83 6.47 -2.79
C VAL A 47 -3.03 5.74 -3.37
N THR A 48 -2.85 5.03 -4.47
CA THR A 48 -3.91 4.28 -5.14
C THR A 48 -3.62 2.79 -5.05
N LEU A 49 -4.55 2.05 -4.45
CA LEU A 49 -4.56 0.58 -4.46
C LEU A 49 -5.44 0.14 -5.62
N THR A 50 -4.87 -0.57 -6.57
CA THR A 50 -5.60 -0.99 -7.77
C THR A 50 -6.51 -2.18 -7.44
N ALA A 51 -7.82 -1.99 -7.56
CA ALA A 51 -8.80 -3.05 -7.37
C ALA A 51 -8.81 -3.97 -8.60
N THR A 52 -8.93 -5.28 -8.35
CA THR A 52 -9.03 -6.28 -9.41
C THR A 52 -10.35 -7.06 -9.35
N ALA A 53 -11.10 -6.90 -8.27
CA ALA A 53 -12.39 -7.59 -8.10
C ALA A 53 -13.43 -7.07 -9.08
N ARG A 54 -14.30 -7.97 -9.54
CA ARG A 54 -15.42 -7.62 -10.41
C ARG A 54 -16.72 -8.03 -9.74
N VAL A 55 -17.70 -7.15 -9.83
CA VAL A 55 -19.05 -7.41 -9.37
C VAL A 55 -19.95 -7.36 -10.59
N ARG A 56 -20.55 -8.49 -10.92
CA ARG A 56 -21.42 -8.64 -12.11
C ARG A 56 -20.72 -8.18 -13.40
N GLY A 57 -19.43 -8.51 -13.54
CA GLY A 57 -18.63 -8.15 -14.71
C GLY A 57 -18.04 -6.75 -14.68
N GLN A 58 -18.34 -5.94 -13.68
CA GLN A 58 -17.82 -4.60 -13.56
C GLN A 58 -16.68 -4.56 -12.55
N LEU A 59 -15.59 -3.89 -12.92
CA LEU A 59 -14.43 -3.73 -12.05
C LEU A 59 -14.78 -2.82 -10.87
N ALA A 60 -14.40 -3.25 -9.67
CA ALA A 60 -14.56 -2.42 -8.48
C ALA A 60 -13.66 -1.18 -8.57
N ALA A 61 -14.08 -0.10 -7.92
CA ALA A 61 -13.31 1.13 -7.92
C ALA A 61 -12.02 0.97 -7.11
N ASP A 62 -10.95 1.61 -7.59
CA ASP A 62 -9.69 1.67 -6.85
C ASP A 62 -9.87 2.46 -5.54
N ILE A 63 -9.05 2.10 -4.56
CA ILE A 63 -9.01 2.84 -3.30
C ILE A 63 -7.94 3.92 -3.42
N VAL A 64 -8.35 5.17 -3.21
CA VAL A 64 -7.44 6.31 -3.25
C VAL A 64 -7.42 6.97 -1.88
N VAL A 65 -6.23 7.07 -1.28
CA VAL A 65 -6.03 7.66 0.04
C VAL A 65 -5.13 8.88 -0.07
N THR A 66 -5.59 10.01 0.45
CA THR A 66 -4.80 11.23 0.48
C THR A 66 -3.92 11.24 1.73
N VAL A 67 -2.62 11.41 1.52
CA VAL A 67 -1.63 11.52 2.61
C VAL A 67 -1.26 13.00 2.74
N PRO A 68 -1.51 13.64 3.89
CA PRO A 68 -1.23 15.07 4.05
C PRO A 68 0.24 15.43 3.86
N ALA A 69 0.50 16.70 3.60
CA ALA A 69 1.87 17.22 3.47
C ALA A 69 2.58 17.23 4.83
N THR A 70 3.89 17.23 4.79
CA THR A 70 4.82 17.49 5.90
C THR A 70 4.79 16.42 6.99
N THR A 71 3.63 16.19 7.61
CA THR A 71 3.46 15.22 8.70
C THR A 71 2.55 14.07 8.30
N GLY A 72 2.34 13.87 6.99
CA GLY A 72 1.47 12.83 6.47
C GLY A 72 1.91 11.45 6.93
N ASP A 73 0.97 10.67 7.48
CA ASP A 73 1.24 9.36 8.06
C ASP A 73 -0.07 8.60 8.03
N LYS A 74 -0.19 7.65 7.11
CA LYS A 74 -1.42 6.88 6.93
C LYS A 74 -1.12 5.39 6.91
N MET A 75 -1.90 4.63 7.64
CA MET A 75 -1.94 3.18 7.52
C MET A 75 -3.15 2.81 6.69
N ILE A 76 -2.94 2.04 5.64
CA ILE A 76 -3.97 1.70 4.66
C ILE A 76 -4.15 0.19 4.67
N GLY A 77 -5.35 -0.26 5.02
CA GLY A 77 -5.65 -1.68 5.05
C GLY A 77 -6.97 -1.99 5.75
N PRO A 78 -7.34 -3.24 5.86
CA PRO A 78 -6.61 -4.41 5.35
C PRO A 78 -6.62 -4.48 3.82
N ILE A 79 -5.52 -4.96 3.25
CA ILE A 79 -5.39 -5.11 1.80
C ILE A 79 -5.76 -6.56 1.48
N THR A 80 -7.05 -6.80 1.25
CA THR A 80 -7.57 -8.15 1.08
C THR A 80 -7.36 -8.67 -0.34
N ALA A 81 -7.07 -9.97 -0.44
CA ALA A 81 -6.81 -10.58 -1.74
C ALA A 81 -8.05 -10.63 -2.63
N ASP A 82 -9.23 -10.76 -2.04
CA ASP A 82 -10.48 -10.84 -2.81
C ASP A 82 -10.77 -9.56 -3.59
N LEU A 83 -10.26 -8.40 -3.12
CA LEU A 83 -10.50 -7.11 -3.77
C LEU A 83 -9.29 -6.64 -4.58
N PHE A 84 -8.07 -6.93 -4.13
CA PHE A 84 -6.86 -6.28 -4.65
C PHE A 84 -5.85 -7.24 -5.27
N ALA A 85 -6.01 -8.55 -5.16
CA ALA A 85 -5.01 -9.48 -5.67
C ALA A 85 -4.82 -9.34 -7.18
N SER A 86 -3.56 -9.30 -7.61
CA SER A 86 -3.22 -9.23 -9.02
C SER A 86 -3.61 -10.53 -9.73
N ALA A 87 -4.09 -10.42 -10.95
CA ALA A 87 -4.39 -11.59 -11.79
C ALA A 87 -3.14 -12.40 -12.11
N ALA A 88 -1.94 -11.80 -12.01
CA ALA A 88 -0.69 -12.48 -12.34
C ALA A 88 -0.29 -13.50 -11.28
N ASP A 89 -0.50 -13.22 -10.00
CA ASP A 89 -0.05 -14.11 -8.92
C ASP A 89 -1.12 -14.42 -7.86
N GLY A 90 -2.17 -13.62 -7.79
CA GLY A 90 -3.26 -13.81 -6.83
C GLY A 90 -2.91 -13.44 -5.39
N ILE A 91 -1.72 -12.91 -5.14
CA ILE A 91 -1.25 -12.63 -3.76
C ILE A 91 -0.73 -11.21 -3.55
N SER A 92 -0.51 -10.45 -4.60
CA SER A 92 0.01 -9.09 -4.47
C SER A 92 -0.95 -8.05 -5.00
N CYS A 93 -0.87 -6.85 -4.44
CA CYS A 93 -1.65 -5.68 -4.83
C CYS A 93 -0.74 -4.67 -5.50
N SER A 94 -1.19 -4.11 -6.61
CA SER A 94 -0.49 -3.02 -7.29
C SER A 94 -0.80 -1.70 -6.60
N VAL A 95 0.24 -0.95 -6.26
CA VAL A 95 0.13 0.34 -5.57
C VAL A 95 0.85 1.41 -6.38
N THR A 96 0.19 2.52 -6.62
CA THR A 96 0.77 3.66 -7.31
C THR A 96 0.66 4.91 -6.44
N TYR A 97 1.54 5.87 -6.70
CA TYR A 97 1.63 7.10 -5.91
C TYR A 97 1.58 8.30 -6.84
N SER A 98 0.89 9.36 -6.44
CA SER A 98 0.87 10.60 -7.22
C SER A 98 2.21 11.33 -7.15
N SER A 99 2.98 11.10 -6.08
CA SER A 99 4.33 11.64 -5.91
C SER A 99 5.15 10.65 -5.08
N THR A 100 6.42 10.51 -5.41
CA THR A 100 7.35 9.67 -4.65
C THR A 100 8.42 10.48 -3.93
N THR A 101 8.46 11.80 -4.13
CA THR A 101 9.44 12.67 -3.52
C THR A 101 9.19 12.79 -2.02
N SER A 102 10.18 12.43 -1.21
CA SER A 102 10.11 12.47 0.25
C SER A 102 8.96 11.62 0.82
N VAL A 103 8.64 10.53 0.12
CA VAL A 103 7.61 9.57 0.55
C VAL A 103 8.29 8.24 0.85
N THR A 104 8.01 7.69 2.02
CA THR A 104 8.51 6.37 2.43
C THR A 104 7.35 5.45 2.78
N VAL A 105 7.55 4.16 2.53
CA VAL A 105 6.50 3.16 2.68
C VAL A 105 7.04 1.90 3.37
N ALA A 106 6.14 1.19 4.03
CA ALA A 106 6.43 -0.11 4.61
C ALA A 106 5.20 -1.01 4.47
N SER A 107 5.41 -2.27 4.10
CA SER A 107 4.35 -3.27 4.05
C SER A 107 4.41 -4.08 5.34
N LEU A 108 3.31 -4.11 6.07
CA LEU A 108 3.25 -4.71 7.40
C LEU A 108 2.11 -5.73 7.47
N VAL A 109 2.27 -6.71 8.36
CA VAL A 109 1.22 -7.70 8.66
C VAL A 109 1.20 -7.94 10.16
N ILE A 110 0.01 -8.07 10.71
CA ILE A 110 -0.16 -8.32 12.14
C ILE A 110 -0.71 -9.72 12.42
#